data_a09fbb6fa5ce7e3471f63868be3244ec
#
_entry.id   a09fbb6fa5ce7e3471f63868be3244ec
#
_cell.length_a   1.000
_cell.length_b   1.000
_cell.length_c   1.000
_cell.angle_alpha   90.00
_cell.angle_beta   90.00
_cell.angle_gamma   90.00
#
_symmetry.space_group_name_H-M   'P 1'
#
loop_
_entity.id
_entity.type
_entity.pdbx_description
1 polymer ?
#
loop_
_entity_poly.entity_id
_entity_poly.type
_entity_poly.pdbx_seq_one_letter_code
_entity_poly.pdbx_strand_id
1 'polypeptide(L)'
;VDSRRNGIINLTTKVTALYDSQNRFINYLFINIDTTETTNAYTKIQEFENLFLLIGDYAKVGFAHFNVLTRDGYAQDTWYRNLGEKEGTPMPQVIGVYAHVVPEDQAVLKNFVGEVKTGKATSLRKEVRVCRENGKYTWTSINVMVRDYRPQDGIIEMLCINYDITPLKETEQKLIIARDKAEELDRLKSAFLANMSHEIRTPLNAIVGFSSLLAETDSRNERQEYIKIVQENNELLLQLISDILDLSKIEAGTFNFVYTNVDVNETCAEIIKSMSMKVSKGVELIFEEPLPECYLYTDKNRFTQVISNFINNALKFTQQGCITLGYEQVSHQKIKFYVRDTGMGIPEEKQKSIFERFVKLNTF
;
A
#
# COMPACT_ATOMS: atom_id res chain seq x y z
N VAL A 1 55.77 22.35 23.93
CA VAL A 1 56.89 21.81 24.74
C VAL A 1 56.56 20.35 25.04
N ASP A 2 57.44 19.46 24.65
CA ASP A 2 57.27 18.00 24.89
C ASP A 2 57.72 17.68 26.31
N SER A 3 56.80 17.27 27.18
CA SER A 3 57.13 16.73 28.50
C SER A 3 57.05 15.19 28.39
N ARG A 4 58.19 14.54 28.42
CA ARG A 4 58.34 13.06 28.29
C ARG A 4 57.55 12.23 29.32
N ARG A 5 56.84 12.86 30.25
CA ARG A 5 55.99 12.19 31.26
C ARG A 5 54.50 12.46 31.15
N ASN A 6 54.04 13.57 30.52
CA ASN A 6 52.61 13.98 30.55
C ASN A 6 51.99 14.35 29.19
N GLY A 7 52.68 14.05 28.06
CA GLY A 7 52.18 14.38 26.74
C GLY A 7 52.47 15.83 26.31
N ILE A 8 51.72 16.28 25.29
CA ILE A 8 51.85 17.62 24.70
C ILE A 8 51.18 18.65 25.63
N ILE A 9 51.91 19.69 25.99
CA ILE A 9 51.44 20.84 26.78
C ILE A 9 51.34 22.05 25.86
N ASN A 10 50.19 22.72 25.85
CA ASN A 10 49.95 23.98 25.16
C ASN A 10 50.33 25.16 26.08
N LEU A 11 51.27 25.97 25.67
CA LEU A 11 51.70 27.15 26.42
C LEU A 11 51.45 28.43 25.63
N THR A 12 50.79 29.40 26.28
CA THR A 12 50.77 30.78 25.78
C THR A 12 51.86 31.57 26.44
N THR A 13 52.82 32.08 25.65
CA THR A 13 53.94 32.86 26.15
C THR A 13 53.72 34.33 25.84
N LYS A 14 53.66 35.16 26.89
CA LYS A 14 53.67 36.61 26.77
C LYS A 14 55.09 37.09 27.02
N VAL A 15 55.65 37.86 26.09
CA VAL A 15 56.99 38.46 26.19
C VAL A 15 56.83 39.97 26.37
N THR A 16 57.45 40.49 27.39
CA THR A 16 57.45 41.94 27.68
C THR A 16 58.91 42.43 27.85
N ALA A 17 59.29 43.46 27.12
CA ALA A 17 60.62 44.11 27.31
C ALA A 17 60.57 44.97 28.56
N LEU A 18 61.55 44.83 29.38
CA LEU A 18 61.76 45.64 30.62
C LEU A 18 62.81 46.70 30.36
N TYR A 19 62.53 47.90 30.83
CA TYR A 19 63.43 49.07 30.71
C TYR A 19 63.70 49.65 32.08
N ASP A 20 64.91 50.26 32.25
CA ASP A 20 65.26 50.98 33.47
C ASP A 20 64.53 52.34 33.54
N SER A 21 64.77 53.07 34.64
CA SER A 21 64.21 54.45 34.86
C SER A 21 64.79 55.49 33.88
N GLN A 22 65.80 55.15 33.08
CA GLN A 22 66.41 55.97 32.01
C GLN A 22 65.95 55.45 30.60
N ASN A 23 64.94 54.58 30.53
CA ASN A 23 64.39 54.01 29.29
C ASN A 23 65.44 53.15 28.49
N ARG A 24 66.40 52.54 29.15
CA ARG A 24 67.36 51.65 28.54
C ARG A 24 66.86 50.20 28.73
N PHE A 25 66.92 49.44 27.69
CA PHE A 25 66.50 48.02 27.73
C PHE A 25 67.36 47.24 28.78
N ILE A 26 66.65 46.49 29.65
CA ILE A 26 67.31 45.65 30.67
C ILE A 26 67.22 44.19 30.27
N ASN A 27 66.01 43.69 30.02
CA ASN A 27 65.82 42.27 29.76
C ASN A 27 64.40 42.02 29.20
N TYR A 28 64.10 40.75 28.83
CA TYR A 28 62.71 40.30 28.52
C TYR A 28 62.15 39.53 29.72
N LEU A 29 60.88 39.84 30.05
CA LEU A 29 60.04 39.04 30.95
C LEU A 29 59.21 38.08 30.13
N PHE A 30 59.38 36.79 30.40
CA PHE A 30 58.56 35.69 29.78
C PHE A 30 57.55 35.19 30.82
N ILE A 31 56.27 35.27 30.49
CA ILE A 31 55.21 34.68 31.28
C ILE A 31 54.61 33.53 30.46
N ASN A 32 54.79 32.29 30.93
CA ASN A 32 54.22 31.12 30.31
C ASN A 32 52.96 30.72 31.08
N ILE A 33 51.87 30.64 30.39
CA ILE A 33 50.55 30.19 30.92
C ILE A 33 50.26 28.85 30.30
N ASP A 34 50.05 27.81 31.09
CA ASP A 34 49.57 26.52 30.62
C ASP A 34 48.11 26.64 30.20
N THR A 35 47.85 26.47 28.92
CA THR A 35 46.51 26.54 28.30
C THR A 35 46.03 25.18 27.82
N THR A 36 46.64 24.08 28.26
CA THR A 36 46.35 22.73 27.79
C THR A 36 44.92 22.33 28.04
N GLU A 37 44.38 22.50 29.25
CA GLU A 37 43.03 22.18 29.59
C GLU A 37 42.02 22.99 28.78
N THR A 38 42.27 24.30 28.64
CA THR A 38 41.40 25.20 27.87
C THR A 38 41.38 24.80 26.39
N THR A 39 42.56 24.54 25.80
CA THR A 39 42.68 24.13 24.41
C THR A 39 41.98 22.77 24.16
N ASN A 40 42.21 21.80 25.05
CA ASN A 40 41.54 20.49 24.94
C ASN A 40 40.03 20.60 25.09
N ALA A 41 39.51 21.46 25.96
CA ALA A 41 38.08 21.73 26.10
C ALA A 41 37.53 22.34 24.82
N TYR A 42 38.21 23.33 24.24
CA TYR A 42 37.81 23.93 22.97
C TYR A 42 37.78 22.91 21.82
N THR A 43 38.80 22.10 21.71
CA THR A 43 38.88 21.05 20.67
C THR A 43 37.73 20.07 20.80
N LYS A 44 37.43 19.61 22.02
CA LYS A 44 36.25 18.74 22.24
C LYS A 44 34.93 19.40 21.89
N ILE A 45 34.74 20.66 22.23
CA ILE A 45 33.54 21.41 21.86
C ILE A 45 33.41 21.47 20.34
N GLN A 46 34.46 21.80 19.61
CA GLN A 46 34.45 21.83 18.15
C GLN A 46 34.18 20.46 17.51
N GLU A 47 34.74 19.39 18.07
CA GLU A 47 34.47 18.03 17.64
C GLU A 47 32.99 17.68 17.83
N PHE A 48 32.39 18.05 18.98
CA PHE A 48 30.98 17.87 19.24
C PHE A 48 30.11 18.69 18.30
N GLU A 49 30.44 19.94 18.06
CA GLU A 49 29.69 20.80 17.11
C GLU A 49 29.73 20.22 15.70
N ASN A 50 30.92 19.80 15.22
CA ASN A 50 31.04 19.19 13.89
C ASN A 50 30.26 17.87 13.77
N LEU A 51 30.32 17.02 14.79
CA LEU A 51 29.54 15.78 14.84
C LEU A 51 28.02 16.06 14.84
N PHE A 52 27.59 17.07 15.60
CA PHE A 52 26.20 17.45 15.68
C PHE A 52 25.67 18.02 14.36
N LEU A 53 26.46 18.83 13.66
CA LEU A 53 26.14 19.35 12.33
C LEU A 53 26.04 18.19 11.31
N LEU A 54 27.00 17.27 11.32
CA LEU A 54 27.03 16.13 10.43
C LEU A 54 25.79 15.21 10.63
N ILE A 55 25.44 14.93 11.88
CA ILE A 55 24.23 14.16 12.21
C ILE A 55 22.98 14.92 11.76
N GLY A 56 22.91 16.23 11.99
CA GLY A 56 21.79 17.08 11.61
C GLY A 56 21.53 17.02 10.09
N ASP A 57 22.56 17.18 9.30
CA ASP A 57 22.46 17.17 7.84
C ASP A 57 22.17 15.76 7.29
N TYR A 58 22.87 14.74 7.78
CA TYR A 58 22.69 13.36 7.29
C TYR A 58 21.33 12.77 7.68
N ALA A 59 20.94 12.95 8.93
CA ALA A 59 19.64 12.46 9.45
C ALA A 59 18.49 13.42 9.19
N LYS A 60 18.73 14.58 8.54
CA LYS A 60 17.72 15.64 8.32
C LYS A 60 17.05 16.11 9.61
N VAL A 61 17.80 16.11 10.69
CA VAL A 61 17.37 16.57 12.01
C VAL A 61 17.69 18.07 12.15
N GLY A 62 16.65 18.86 12.36
CA GLY A 62 16.76 20.27 12.64
C GLY A 62 16.77 20.54 14.15
N PHE A 63 17.58 21.50 14.56
CA PHE A 63 17.69 21.95 15.95
C PHE A 63 17.41 23.45 16.05
N ALA A 64 16.69 23.84 17.10
CA ALA A 64 16.52 25.24 17.49
C ALA A 64 16.61 25.39 19.00
N HIS A 65 17.15 26.56 19.42
CA HIS A 65 17.20 27.02 20.80
C HIS A 65 16.66 28.44 20.84
N PHE A 66 15.64 28.71 21.64
CA PHE A 66 15.00 30.02 21.67
C PHE A 66 14.32 30.30 23.01
N ASN A 67 14.22 31.60 23.35
CA ASN A 67 13.40 32.05 24.45
C ASN A 67 11.96 32.24 23.98
N VAL A 68 11.01 31.63 24.65
CA VAL A 68 9.59 31.67 24.26
C VAL A 68 8.93 33.02 24.50
N LEU A 69 9.45 33.82 25.43
CA LEU A 69 8.88 35.15 25.77
C LEU A 69 9.27 36.20 24.74
N THR A 70 10.58 36.29 24.42
CA THR A 70 11.11 37.25 23.46
C THR A 70 11.06 36.73 22.03
N ARG A 71 10.99 35.40 21.85
CA ARG A 71 11.13 34.65 20.58
C ARG A 71 12.50 34.82 19.94
N ASP A 72 13.51 35.23 20.70
CA ASP A 72 14.89 35.33 20.26
C ASP A 72 15.58 33.97 20.40
N GLY A 73 16.49 33.68 19.49
CA GLY A 73 17.22 32.42 19.51
C GLY A 73 17.90 32.14 18.19
N TYR A 74 18.33 30.91 18.01
CA TYR A 74 18.89 30.44 16.76
C TYR A 74 18.34 29.07 16.37
N ALA A 75 18.37 28.77 15.07
CA ALA A 75 18.02 27.48 14.54
C ALA A 75 18.92 27.12 13.36
N GLN A 76 19.12 25.83 13.15
CA GLN A 76 19.81 25.31 11.97
C GLN A 76 18.92 25.38 10.73
N ASP A 77 19.52 25.44 9.56
CA ASP A 77 18.81 25.51 8.27
C ASP A 77 17.82 24.34 8.08
N THR A 78 18.22 23.15 8.53
CA THR A 78 17.37 21.95 8.49
C THR A 78 16.09 22.12 9.35
N TRP A 79 16.17 22.86 10.47
CA TRP A 79 15.01 23.14 11.31
C TRP A 79 13.96 23.98 10.57
N TYR A 80 14.40 25.01 9.84
CA TYR A 80 13.53 25.84 9.00
C TYR A 80 12.93 25.01 7.87
N ARG A 81 13.77 24.27 7.14
CA ARG A 81 13.32 23.39 6.03
C ARG A 81 12.25 22.39 6.46
N ASN A 82 12.41 21.78 7.63
CA ASN A 82 11.43 20.82 8.16
C ASN A 82 10.08 21.46 8.50
N LEU A 83 10.06 22.76 8.80
CA LEU A 83 8.83 23.54 9.03
C LEU A 83 8.29 24.22 7.77
N GLY A 84 8.94 24.05 6.61
CA GLY A 84 8.54 24.72 5.37
C GLY A 84 8.97 26.18 5.28
N GLU A 85 9.77 26.64 6.24
CA GLU A 85 10.25 28.02 6.31
C GLU A 85 11.52 28.19 5.47
N LYS A 86 11.74 29.44 5.04
CA LYS A 86 12.98 29.82 4.39
C LYS A 86 14.12 29.89 5.43
N GLU A 87 15.28 29.43 5.05
CA GLU A 87 16.49 29.50 5.90
C GLU A 87 16.76 30.94 6.34
N GLY A 88 17.08 31.11 7.63
CA GLY A 88 17.34 32.42 8.22
C GLY A 88 16.09 33.29 8.46
N THR A 89 14.88 32.80 8.28
CA THR A 89 13.66 33.53 8.67
C THR A 89 13.74 33.93 10.14
N PRO A 90 13.49 35.21 10.51
CA PRO A 90 13.53 35.66 11.91
C PRO A 90 12.63 34.79 12.80
N MET A 91 13.16 34.29 13.91
CA MET A 91 12.44 33.43 14.85
C MET A 91 11.06 33.94 15.28
N PRO A 92 10.87 35.27 15.53
CA PRO A 92 9.54 35.81 15.85
C PRO A 92 8.48 35.62 14.76
N GLN A 93 8.88 35.43 13.52
CA GLN A 93 7.98 35.15 12.39
C GLN A 93 7.61 33.67 12.28
N VAL A 94 8.39 32.78 12.91
CA VAL A 94 8.16 31.33 12.91
C VAL A 94 7.48 30.89 14.21
N ILE A 95 8.08 31.23 15.36
CA ILE A 95 7.59 30.78 16.66
C ILE A 95 6.26 31.45 17.01
N GLY A 96 5.23 30.64 17.21
CA GLY A 96 3.87 31.08 17.50
C GLY A 96 3.04 31.46 16.26
N VAL A 97 3.66 31.55 15.09
CA VAL A 97 2.98 31.77 13.78
C VAL A 97 2.72 30.46 13.10
N TYR A 98 3.78 29.69 12.82
CA TYR A 98 3.75 28.36 12.16
C TYR A 98 3.00 28.40 10.82
N ALA A 99 3.34 29.36 9.96
CA ALA A 99 2.60 29.71 8.74
C ALA A 99 2.35 28.52 7.79
N HIS A 100 3.31 27.60 7.70
CA HIS A 100 3.24 26.44 6.81
C HIS A 100 2.69 25.17 7.48
N VAL A 101 2.45 25.17 8.78
CA VAL A 101 1.82 24.05 9.49
C VAL A 101 0.31 24.08 9.25
N VAL A 102 -0.31 22.93 9.03
CA VAL A 102 -1.77 22.82 8.86
C VAL A 102 -2.51 23.40 10.06
N PRO A 103 -3.63 24.14 9.88
CA PRO A 103 -4.30 24.89 10.96
C PRO A 103 -4.64 24.07 12.21
N GLU A 104 -5.08 22.81 12.04
CA GLU A 104 -5.40 21.93 13.17
C GLU A 104 -4.15 21.61 14.01
N ASP A 105 -3.01 21.43 13.36
CA ASP A 105 -1.73 21.12 14.01
C ASP A 105 -1.10 22.38 14.61
N GLN A 106 -1.32 23.57 14.01
CA GLN A 106 -0.92 24.87 14.59
C GLN A 106 -1.54 25.10 15.97
N ALA A 107 -2.82 24.75 16.15
CA ALA A 107 -3.53 24.95 17.41
C ALA A 107 -2.82 24.24 18.57
N VAL A 108 -2.35 23.02 18.35
CA VAL A 108 -1.62 22.23 19.36
C VAL A 108 -0.31 22.91 19.76
N LEU A 109 0.46 23.41 18.76
CA LEU A 109 1.74 24.11 19.02
C LEU A 109 1.53 25.43 19.76
N LYS A 110 0.50 26.19 19.38
CA LYS A 110 0.16 27.46 20.04
C LYS A 110 -0.32 27.26 21.48
N ASN A 111 -1.16 26.25 21.71
CA ASN A 111 -1.63 25.92 23.06
C ASN A 111 -0.45 25.50 23.97
N PHE A 112 0.46 24.65 23.45
CA PHE A 112 1.65 24.26 24.19
C PHE A 112 2.50 25.47 24.60
N VAL A 113 2.73 26.43 23.70
CA VAL A 113 3.45 27.66 24.03
C VAL A 113 2.73 28.44 25.17
N GLY A 114 1.41 28.47 25.16
CA GLY A 114 0.60 29.05 26.23
C GLY A 114 0.76 28.31 27.56
N GLU A 115 0.76 27.01 27.56
CA GLU A 115 0.95 26.15 28.74
C GLU A 115 2.35 26.31 29.35
N VAL A 116 3.39 26.36 28.48
CA VAL A 116 4.77 26.60 28.94
C VAL A 116 4.89 27.95 29.64
N LYS A 117 4.30 29.03 29.10
CA LYS A 117 4.33 30.35 29.72
C LYS A 117 3.70 30.39 31.13
N THR A 118 2.75 29.49 31.37
CA THR A 118 2.08 29.36 32.69
C THR A 118 2.67 28.28 33.56
N GLY A 119 3.76 27.63 33.14
CA GLY A 119 4.42 26.53 33.87
C GLY A 119 3.65 25.23 33.92
N LYS A 120 2.60 25.08 33.11
CA LYS A 120 1.76 23.86 33.05
C LYS A 120 2.36 22.73 32.23
N ALA A 121 3.25 23.05 31.29
CA ALA A 121 3.92 22.07 30.43
C ALA A 121 5.42 22.37 30.37
N THR A 122 6.23 21.30 30.27
CA THR A 122 7.71 21.37 30.16
C THR A 122 8.25 20.71 28.90
N SER A 123 7.45 19.92 28.21
CA SER A 123 7.85 19.26 26.96
C SER A 123 6.64 18.95 26.07
N LEU A 124 6.89 18.84 24.77
CA LEU A 124 5.92 18.40 23.77
C LEU A 124 6.63 17.47 22.78
N ARG A 125 5.97 16.36 22.45
CA ARG A 125 6.29 15.56 21.27
C ARG A 125 5.04 15.48 20.40
N LYS A 126 5.12 15.99 19.17
CA LYS A 126 3.99 16.01 18.25
C LYS A 126 4.44 15.80 16.80
N GLU A 127 3.66 15.07 16.07
CA GLU A 127 3.75 14.98 14.61
C GLU A 127 2.80 16.01 14.00
N VAL A 128 3.30 16.79 13.06
CA VAL A 128 2.55 17.87 12.40
C VAL A 128 2.67 17.74 10.87
N ARG A 129 1.65 18.20 10.18
CA ARG A 129 1.64 18.31 8.73
C ARG A 129 2.10 19.70 8.31
N VAL A 130 3.08 19.75 7.42
CA VAL A 130 3.67 20.98 6.89
C VAL A 130 3.34 21.10 5.41
N CYS A 131 2.62 22.15 5.02
CA CYS A 131 2.28 22.46 3.64
C CYS A 131 3.53 22.88 2.86
N ARG A 132 3.66 22.36 1.63
CA ARG A 132 4.73 22.71 0.69
C ARG A 132 4.18 23.52 -0.47
N GLU A 133 5.04 24.27 -1.15
CA GLU A 133 4.67 25.14 -2.29
C GLU A 133 3.91 24.40 -3.41
N ASN A 134 4.14 23.10 -3.57
CA ASN A 134 3.46 22.26 -4.56
C ASN A 134 2.04 21.79 -4.12
N GLY A 135 1.51 22.32 -3.03
CA GLY A 135 0.20 21.97 -2.49
C GLY A 135 0.14 20.63 -1.75
N LYS A 136 1.25 19.89 -1.66
CA LYS A 136 1.35 18.67 -0.85
C LYS A 136 1.80 19.04 0.56
N TYR A 137 1.56 18.14 1.51
CA TYR A 137 2.13 18.27 2.84
C TYR A 137 3.17 17.18 3.11
N THR A 138 4.11 17.50 4.00
CA THR A 138 5.07 16.56 4.58
C THR A 138 4.79 16.43 6.07
N TRP A 139 5.22 15.32 6.65
CA TRP A 139 5.09 15.08 8.08
C TRP A 139 6.37 15.42 8.80
N THR A 140 6.29 16.25 9.82
CA THR A 140 7.42 16.63 10.65
C THR A 140 7.14 16.23 12.09
N SER A 141 8.06 15.48 12.70
CA SER A 141 8.04 15.23 14.15
C SER A 141 8.73 16.39 14.86
N ILE A 142 8.05 16.99 15.82
CA ILE A 142 8.54 18.11 16.63
C ILE A 142 8.65 17.63 18.07
N ASN A 143 9.85 17.77 18.64
CA ASN A 143 10.15 17.47 20.03
C ASN A 143 10.70 18.75 20.67
N VAL A 144 10.01 19.26 21.66
CA VAL A 144 10.38 20.51 22.36
C VAL A 144 10.48 20.22 23.84
N MET A 145 11.47 20.80 24.48
CA MET A 145 11.62 20.76 25.94
C MET A 145 12.06 22.11 26.48
N VAL A 146 11.57 22.44 27.67
CA VAL A 146 12.01 23.60 28.44
C VAL A 146 13.35 23.29 29.09
N ARG A 147 14.37 24.12 28.84
CA ARG A 147 15.71 24.01 29.40
C ARG A 147 15.88 24.85 30.65
N ASP A 148 15.37 26.11 30.61
CA ASP A 148 15.45 27.06 31.73
C ASP A 148 14.10 27.76 31.89
N TYR A 149 13.57 27.80 33.12
CA TYR A 149 12.28 28.39 33.43
C TYR A 149 12.42 29.41 34.55
N ARG A 150 12.61 30.69 34.19
CA ARG A 150 12.69 31.84 35.09
C ARG A 150 11.86 33.00 34.53
N PRO A 151 10.53 32.86 34.51
CA PRO A 151 9.65 33.85 33.87
C PRO A 151 9.76 35.26 34.47
N GLN A 152 10.08 35.38 35.77
CA GLN A 152 10.31 36.69 36.46
C GLN A 152 11.53 37.42 35.88
N ASP A 153 12.52 36.69 35.36
CA ASP A 153 13.73 37.26 34.74
C ASP A 153 13.57 37.42 33.21
N GLY A 154 12.39 37.14 32.66
CA GLY A 154 12.14 37.15 31.23
C GLY A 154 12.75 35.94 30.48
N ILE A 155 13.05 34.84 31.19
CA ILE A 155 13.76 33.66 30.66
C ILE A 155 12.85 32.45 30.70
N ILE A 156 12.46 31.97 29.52
CA ILE A 156 11.90 30.63 29.30
C ILE A 156 12.56 30.06 28.06
N GLU A 157 13.67 29.35 28.27
CA GLU A 157 14.45 28.76 27.16
C GLU A 157 13.95 27.39 26.78
N MET A 158 13.81 27.18 25.49
CA MET A 158 13.35 25.91 24.89
C MET A 158 14.38 25.37 23.90
N LEU A 159 14.53 24.06 23.95
CA LEU A 159 15.23 23.28 22.93
C LEU A 159 14.18 22.59 22.08
N CYS A 160 14.31 22.72 20.76
CA CYS A 160 13.44 22.07 19.78
C CYS A 160 14.27 21.22 18.84
N ILE A 161 13.87 19.97 18.66
CA ILE A 161 14.36 19.08 17.62
C ILE A 161 13.21 18.73 16.72
N ASN A 162 13.38 18.89 15.42
CA ASN A 162 12.41 18.45 14.42
C ASN A 162 13.08 17.61 13.32
N TYR A 163 12.32 16.71 12.71
CA TYR A 163 12.79 15.89 11.61
C TYR A 163 11.64 15.41 10.72
N ASP A 164 11.94 15.24 9.43
CA ASP A 164 10.98 14.77 8.44
C ASP A 164 10.69 13.27 8.62
N ILE A 165 9.43 12.95 8.89
CA ILE A 165 8.94 11.56 9.03
C ILE A 165 8.06 11.15 7.84
N THR A 166 8.04 11.93 6.76
CA THR A 166 7.23 11.61 5.58
C THR A 166 7.57 10.23 5.00
N PRO A 167 8.86 9.86 4.83
CA PRO A 167 9.20 8.52 4.31
C PRO A 167 8.71 7.39 5.23
N LEU A 168 8.70 7.63 6.55
CA LEU A 168 8.18 6.66 7.52
C LEU A 168 6.67 6.50 7.37
N LYS A 169 5.93 7.61 7.28
CA LYS A 169 4.46 7.63 7.09
C LYS A 169 4.05 6.99 5.76
N GLU A 170 4.78 7.26 4.69
CA GLU A 170 4.54 6.63 3.39
C GLU A 170 4.75 5.11 3.42
N THR A 171 5.79 4.67 4.14
CA THR A 171 6.07 3.23 4.31
C THR A 171 5.00 2.56 5.17
N GLU A 172 4.60 3.18 6.27
CA GLU A 172 3.51 2.73 7.13
C GLU A 172 2.21 2.56 6.32
N GLN A 173 1.85 3.57 5.52
CA GLN A 173 0.66 3.51 4.68
C GLN A 173 0.71 2.39 3.63
N LYS A 174 1.87 2.19 2.98
CA LYS A 174 2.06 1.08 2.04
C LYS A 174 1.91 -0.28 2.71
N LEU A 175 2.44 -0.42 3.94
CA LEU A 175 2.30 -1.65 4.71
C LEU A 175 0.85 -1.93 5.10
N ILE A 176 0.10 -0.91 5.53
CA ILE A 176 -1.33 -1.03 5.83
C ILE A 176 -2.10 -1.53 4.60
N ILE A 177 -1.91 -0.87 3.45
CA ILE A 177 -2.58 -1.25 2.20
C ILE A 177 -2.21 -2.68 1.79
N ALA A 178 -0.93 -3.06 1.89
CA ALA A 178 -0.48 -4.41 1.55
C ALA A 178 -1.06 -5.47 2.49
N ARG A 179 -1.12 -5.18 3.80
CA ARG A 179 -1.75 -6.04 4.80
C ARG A 179 -3.23 -6.25 4.51
N ASP A 180 -3.98 -5.15 4.33
CA ASP A 180 -5.42 -5.21 4.12
C ASP A 180 -5.76 -6.01 2.85
N LYS A 181 -4.95 -5.83 1.79
CA LYS A 181 -5.07 -6.64 0.57
C LYS A 181 -4.77 -8.12 0.80
N ALA A 182 -3.76 -8.43 1.61
CA ALA A 182 -3.41 -9.82 1.93
C ALA A 182 -4.51 -10.49 2.77
N GLU A 183 -5.07 -9.80 3.76
CA GLU A 183 -6.18 -10.28 4.59
C GLU A 183 -7.44 -10.53 3.75
N GLU A 184 -7.76 -9.63 2.80
CA GLU A 184 -8.88 -9.81 1.89
C GLU A 184 -8.70 -11.04 0.99
N LEU A 185 -7.50 -11.23 0.41
CA LEU A 185 -7.17 -12.40 -0.40
C LEU A 185 -7.27 -13.71 0.40
N ASP A 186 -6.81 -13.72 1.65
CA ASP A 186 -6.91 -14.90 2.53
C ASP A 186 -8.36 -15.23 2.87
N ARG A 187 -9.17 -14.21 3.14
CA ARG A 187 -10.62 -14.37 3.36
C ARG A 187 -11.33 -14.96 2.14
N LEU A 188 -11.03 -14.41 0.94
CA LEU A 188 -11.60 -14.90 -0.32
C LEU A 188 -11.16 -16.35 -0.59
N LYS A 189 -9.89 -16.69 -0.36
CA LYS A 189 -9.36 -18.05 -0.48
C LYS A 189 -10.06 -19.02 0.47
N SER A 190 -10.26 -18.63 1.72
CA SER A 190 -10.96 -19.46 2.72
C SER A 190 -12.43 -19.70 2.36
N ALA A 191 -13.13 -18.65 1.91
CA ALA A 191 -14.50 -18.75 1.43
C ALA A 191 -14.61 -19.65 0.20
N PHE A 192 -13.64 -19.57 -0.73
CA PHE A 192 -13.57 -20.44 -1.89
C PHE A 192 -13.43 -21.92 -1.49
N LEU A 193 -12.48 -22.24 -0.61
CA LEU A 193 -12.26 -23.62 -0.15
C LEU A 193 -13.50 -24.20 0.54
N ALA A 194 -14.19 -23.39 1.36
CA ALA A 194 -15.42 -23.77 2.01
C ALA A 194 -16.54 -24.06 0.99
N ASN A 195 -16.73 -23.18 0.01
CA ASN A 195 -17.71 -23.35 -1.06
C ASN A 195 -17.39 -24.55 -1.93
N MET A 196 -16.12 -24.75 -2.31
CA MET A 196 -15.69 -25.91 -3.10
C MET A 196 -15.95 -27.23 -2.36
N SER A 197 -15.68 -27.27 -1.05
CA SER A 197 -15.96 -28.43 -0.22
C SER A 197 -17.46 -28.77 -0.24
N HIS A 198 -18.33 -27.76 -0.20
CA HIS A 198 -19.79 -27.97 -0.28
C HIS A 198 -20.22 -28.43 -1.68
N GLU A 199 -19.69 -27.77 -2.73
CA GLU A 199 -20.01 -28.10 -4.14
C GLU A 199 -19.55 -29.52 -4.53
N ILE A 200 -18.44 -30.01 -3.96
CA ILE A 200 -17.97 -31.40 -4.15
C ILE A 200 -18.81 -32.39 -3.34
N ARG A 201 -19.19 -32.03 -2.12
CA ARG A 201 -19.92 -32.94 -1.22
C ARG A 201 -21.31 -33.28 -1.74
N THR A 202 -22.02 -32.33 -2.35
CA THR A 202 -23.39 -32.54 -2.85
C THR A 202 -23.47 -33.62 -3.92
N PRO A 203 -22.74 -33.56 -5.05
CA PRO A 203 -22.75 -34.61 -6.05
C PRO A 203 -22.16 -35.93 -5.53
N LEU A 204 -21.13 -35.87 -4.67
CA LEU A 204 -20.55 -37.09 -4.08
C LEU A 204 -21.58 -37.82 -3.20
N ASN A 205 -22.34 -37.14 -2.38
CA ASN A 205 -23.41 -37.74 -1.57
C ASN A 205 -24.51 -38.33 -2.44
N ALA A 206 -24.86 -37.66 -3.56
CA ALA A 206 -25.81 -38.22 -4.52
C ALA A 206 -25.29 -39.51 -5.18
N ILE A 207 -24.04 -39.53 -5.63
CA ILE A 207 -23.39 -40.71 -6.19
C ILE A 207 -23.45 -41.87 -5.19
N VAL A 208 -23.00 -41.63 -3.94
CA VAL A 208 -22.96 -42.67 -2.88
C VAL A 208 -24.36 -43.17 -2.57
N GLY A 209 -25.34 -42.25 -2.34
CA GLY A 209 -26.70 -42.58 -1.97
C GLY A 209 -27.43 -43.40 -3.05
N PHE A 210 -27.39 -42.93 -4.31
CA PHE A 210 -28.03 -43.62 -5.41
C PHE A 210 -27.33 -44.91 -5.80
N SER A 211 -26.00 -45.01 -5.60
CA SER A 211 -25.26 -46.28 -5.76
C SER A 211 -25.70 -47.36 -4.75
N SER A 212 -26.02 -46.94 -3.50
CA SER A 212 -26.55 -47.85 -2.50
C SER A 212 -27.96 -48.32 -2.86
N LEU A 213 -28.85 -47.38 -3.27
CA LEU A 213 -30.19 -47.71 -3.73
C LEU A 213 -30.21 -48.61 -4.97
N LEU A 214 -29.24 -48.43 -5.87
CA LEU A 214 -29.05 -49.24 -7.06
C LEU A 214 -28.78 -50.73 -6.72
N ALA A 215 -28.11 -50.97 -5.58
CA ALA A 215 -27.80 -52.34 -5.10
C ALA A 215 -29.06 -53.02 -4.46
N GLU A 216 -30.03 -52.20 -3.97
CA GLU A 216 -31.20 -52.69 -3.25
C GLU A 216 -32.46 -52.84 -4.13
N THR A 217 -32.54 -52.15 -5.29
CA THR A 217 -33.71 -52.15 -6.14
C THR A 217 -33.75 -53.31 -7.13
N ASP A 218 -34.87 -53.98 -7.23
CA ASP A 218 -35.20 -54.99 -8.26
C ASP A 218 -35.92 -54.38 -9.47
N SER A 219 -36.38 -53.16 -9.36
CA SER A 219 -37.11 -52.47 -10.43
C SER A 219 -36.19 -51.98 -11.53
N ARG A 220 -36.39 -52.48 -12.75
CA ARG A 220 -35.60 -52.09 -13.93
C ARG A 220 -35.68 -50.60 -14.24
N ASN A 221 -36.82 -49.98 -14.01
CA ASN A 221 -37.04 -48.53 -14.27
C ASN A 221 -36.29 -47.68 -13.25
N GLU A 222 -36.41 -48.00 -11.97
CA GLU A 222 -35.69 -47.29 -10.89
C GLU A 222 -34.17 -47.45 -11.08
N ARG A 223 -33.72 -48.63 -11.48
CA ARG A 223 -32.31 -48.87 -11.76
C ARG A 223 -31.77 -47.97 -12.87
N GLN A 224 -32.51 -47.77 -13.94
CA GLN A 224 -32.13 -46.88 -15.03
C GLN A 224 -32.09 -45.41 -14.58
N GLU A 225 -33.06 -45.00 -13.76
CA GLU A 225 -33.13 -43.67 -13.21
C GLU A 225 -31.92 -43.39 -12.26
N TYR A 226 -31.61 -44.31 -11.34
CA TYR A 226 -30.49 -44.20 -10.44
C TYR A 226 -29.15 -44.17 -11.18
N ILE A 227 -28.95 -44.99 -12.20
CA ILE A 227 -27.76 -44.93 -13.04
C ILE A 227 -27.63 -43.56 -13.69
N LYS A 228 -28.70 -43.00 -14.21
CA LYS A 228 -28.66 -41.66 -14.83
C LYS A 228 -28.28 -40.59 -13.83
N ILE A 229 -28.85 -40.59 -12.62
CA ILE A 229 -28.49 -39.64 -11.55
C ILE A 229 -27.02 -39.78 -11.16
N VAL A 230 -26.51 -40.98 -11.02
CA VAL A 230 -25.08 -41.24 -10.70
C VAL A 230 -24.17 -40.69 -11.81
N GLN A 231 -24.53 -40.93 -13.09
CA GLN A 231 -23.75 -40.45 -14.24
C GLN A 231 -23.74 -38.89 -14.30
N GLU A 232 -24.89 -38.26 -14.18
CA GLU A 232 -25.01 -36.79 -14.18
C GLU A 232 -24.20 -36.13 -13.05
N ASN A 233 -24.22 -36.71 -11.85
CA ASN A 233 -23.44 -36.19 -10.73
C ASN A 233 -21.93 -36.45 -10.86
N ASN A 234 -21.54 -37.55 -11.50
CA ASN A 234 -20.14 -37.85 -11.80
C ASN A 234 -19.58 -36.85 -12.83
N GLU A 235 -20.33 -36.55 -13.90
CA GLU A 235 -19.96 -35.55 -14.90
C GLU A 235 -19.78 -34.16 -14.25
N LEU A 236 -20.72 -33.77 -13.35
CA LEU A 236 -20.65 -32.52 -12.59
C LEU A 236 -19.39 -32.45 -11.72
N LEU A 237 -19.06 -33.57 -11.04
CA LEU A 237 -17.88 -33.63 -10.17
C LEU A 237 -16.59 -33.51 -10.98
N LEU A 238 -16.49 -34.20 -12.13
CA LEU A 238 -15.34 -34.12 -13.03
C LEU A 238 -15.15 -32.68 -13.57
N GLN A 239 -16.25 -32.02 -13.93
CA GLN A 239 -16.22 -30.62 -14.37
C GLN A 239 -15.68 -29.70 -13.26
N LEU A 240 -16.18 -29.83 -12.03
CA LEU A 240 -15.73 -29.04 -10.88
C LEU A 240 -14.22 -29.24 -10.60
N ILE A 241 -13.74 -30.48 -10.68
CA ILE A 241 -12.30 -30.78 -10.51
C ILE A 241 -11.48 -30.11 -11.62
N SER A 242 -11.93 -30.21 -12.87
CA SER A 242 -11.26 -29.56 -14.02
C SER A 242 -11.19 -28.03 -13.84
N ASP A 243 -12.30 -27.41 -13.41
CA ASP A 243 -12.36 -25.96 -13.18
C ASP A 243 -11.40 -25.50 -12.06
N ILE A 244 -11.27 -26.28 -10.97
CA ILE A 244 -10.32 -26.02 -9.88
C ILE A 244 -8.87 -26.15 -10.38
N LEU A 245 -8.56 -27.16 -11.18
CA LEU A 245 -7.23 -27.37 -11.73
C LEU A 245 -6.86 -26.26 -12.73
N ASP A 246 -7.79 -25.85 -13.58
CA ASP A 246 -7.59 -24.73 -14.50
C ASP A 246 -7.32 -23.44 -13.74
N LEU A 247 -8.11 -23.12 -12.68
CA LEU A 247 -7.89 -21.98 -11.84
C LEU A 247 -6.51 -21.99 -11.16
N SER A 248 -6.10 -23.15 -10.63
CA SER A 248 -4.79 -23.33 -10.00
C SER A 248 -3.63 -23.07 -10.98
N LYS A 249 -3.77 -23.52 -12.25
CA LYS A 249 -2.79 -23.27 -13.31
C LYS A 249 -2.72 -21.79 -13.68
N ILE A 250 -3.86 -21.10 -13.74
CA ILE A 250 -3.93 -19.66 -14.02
C ILE A 250 -3.24 -18.88 -12.91
N GLU A 251 -3.51 -19.22 -11.64
CA GLU A 251 -2.89 -18.54 -10.49
C GLU A 251 -1.38 -18.76 -10.41
N ALA A 252 -0.92 -19.96 -10.77
CA ALA A 252 0.50 -20.30 -10.84
C ALA A 252 1.22 -19.71 -12.08
N GLY A 253 0.48 -19.10 -13.02
CA GLY A 253 1.05 -18.62 -14.29
C GLY A 253 1.56 -19.74 -15.20
N THR A 254 1.13 -21.00 -14.97
CA THR A 254 1.56 -22.18 -15.71
C THR A 254 0.53 -22.64 -16.74
N PHE A 255 -0.46 -21.80 -17.02
CA PHE A 255 -1.51 -22.11 -17.98
C PHE A 255 -1.00 -21.98 -19.41
N ASN A 256 -0.98 -23.08 -20.14
CA ASN A 256 -0.49 -23.14 -21.52
C ASN A 256 -1.64 -23.10 -22.51
N PHE A 257 -1.53 -22.25 -23.54
CA PHE A 257 -2.46 -22.17 -24.65
C PHE A 257 -1.86 -22.85 -25.89
N VAL A 258 -2.70 -23.63 -26.60
CA VAL A 258 -2.34 -24.23 -27.87
C VAL A 258 -3.01 -23.45 -29.00
N TYR A 259 -2.28 -22.50 -29.56
CA TYR A 259 -2.81 -21.61 -30.61
C TYR A 259 -2.87 -22.31 -31.96
N THR A 260 -4.03 -22.31 -32.60
CA THR A 260 -4.28 -22.83 -33.95
C THR A 260 -5.18 -21.87 -34.73
N ASN A 261 -5.20 -22.01 -36.04
CA ASN A 261 -6.22 -21.31 -36.85
C ASN A 261 -7.55 -22.05 -36.66
N VAL A 262 -8.53 -21.33 -36.11
CA VAL A 262 -9.85 -21.86 -35.79
C VAL A 262 -10.87 -21.21 -36.70
N ASP A 263 -11.65 -22.05 -37.41
CA ASP A 263 -12.87 -21.57 -38.08
C ASP A 263 -13.95 -21.31 -37.04
N VAL A 264 -14.33 -20.03 -36.93
CA VAL A 264 -15.27 -19.58 -35.92
C VAL A 264 -16.68 -20.10 -36.19
N ASN A 265 -17.10 -20.07 -37.45
CA ASN A 265 -18.45 -20.52 -37.84
C ASN A 265 -18.65 -22.00 -37.60
N GLU A 266 -17.69 -22.81 -38.05
CA GLU A 266 -17.72 -24.25 -37.81
C GLU A 266 -17.71 -24.57 -36.30
N THR A 267 -16.82 -23.92 -35.52
CA THR A 267 -16.71 -24.19 -34.11
C THR A 267 -17.97 -23.73 -33.33
N CYS A 268 -18.55 -22.57 -33.66
CA CYS A 268 -19.80 -22.13 -33.06
C CYS A 268 -20.97 -23.06 -33.40
N ALA A 269 -21.07 -23.53 -34.66
CA ALA A 269 -22.09 -24.49 -35.06
C ALA A 269 -21.95 -25.84 -34.32
N GLU A 270 -20.71 -26.34 -34.13
CA GLU A 270 -20.42 -27.53 -33.31
C GLU A 270 -20.90 -27.36 -31.86
N ILE A 271 -20.62 -26.19 -31.24
CA ILE A 271 -21.06 -25.87 -29.90
C ILE A 271 -22.59 -25.85 -29.81
N ILE A 272 -23.28 -25.15 -30.72
CA ILE A 272 -24.74 -25.08 -30.77
C ILE A 272 -25.34 -26.46 -30.92
N LYS A 273 -24.83 -27.27 -31.83
CA LYS A 273 -25.27 -28.63 -32.03
C LYS A 273 -25.14 -29.50 -30.79
N SER A 274 -24.03 -29.40 -30.08
CA SER A 274 -23.82 -30.12 -28.84
C SER A 274 -24.74 -29.70 -27.71
N MET A 275 -25.03 -28.36 -27.63
CA MET A 275 -25.87 -27.77 -26.57
C MET A 275 -27.37 -27.94 -26.87
N SER A 276 -27.79 -28.09 -28.12
CA SER A 276 -29.17 -28.26 -28.50
C SER A 276 -29.89 -29.41 -27.81
N MET A 277 -29.14 -30.49 -27.46
CA MET A 277 -29.69 -31.59 -26.69
C MET A 277 -30.05 -31.26 -25.23
N LYS A 278 -29.52 -30.19 -24.71
CA LYS A 278 -29.75 -29.72 -23.32
C LYS A 278 -30.84 -28.65 -23.22
N VAL A 279 -31.38 -28.21 -24.35
CA VAL A 279 -32.35 -27.12 -24.41
C VAL A 279 -33.69 -27.62 -23.89
N SER A 280 -34.28 -26.87 -22.94
CA SER A 280 -35.60 -27.16 -22.38
C SER A 280 -36.74 -26.87 -23.42
N LYS A 281 -37.86 -27.55 -23.30
CA LYS A 281 -39.06 -27.24 -24.14
C LYS A 281 -39.46 -25.78 -23.93
N GLY A 282 -39.55 -25.01 -25.03
CA GLY A 282 -39.95 -23.61 -25.04
C GLY A 282 -38.77 -22.62 -25.07
N VAL A 283 -37.56 -23.12 -25.15
CA VAL A 283 -36.35 -22.28 -25.39
C VAL A 283 -35.81 -22.61 -26.79
N GLU A 284 -35.42 -21.60 -27.54
CA GLU A 284 -34.79 -21.73 -28.85
C GLU A 284 -33.31 -21.32 -28.72
N LEU A 285 -32.39 -22.12 -29.30
CA LEU A 285 -30.95 -21.82 -29.31
C LEU A 285 -30.55 -21.48 -30.75
N ILE A 286 -30.13 -20.25 -30.98
CA ILE A 286 -29.88 -19.67 -32.30
C ILE A 286 -28.40 -19.32 -32.43
N PHE A 287 -27.81 -19.57 -33.60
CA PHE A 287 -26.53 -19.01 -33.99
C PHE A 287 -26.72 -17.99 -35.10
N GLU A 288 -26.30 -16.75 -34.82
CA GLU A 288 -26.23 -15.67 -35.79
C GLU A 288 -24.86 -15.63 -36.44
N GLU A 289 -24.82 -15.94 -37.74
CA GLU A 289 -23.59 -16.04 -38.55
C GLU A 289 -23.41 -14.75 -39.37
N PRO A 290 -22.67 -13.73 -38.84
CA PRO A 290 -22.63 -12.41 -39.49
C PRO A 290 -21.66 -12.33 -40.67
N LEU A 291 -20.66 -13.23 -40.75
CA LEU A 291 -19.65 -13.26 -41.80
C LEU A 291 -19.59 -14.63 -42.45
N PRO A 292 -19.44 -14.72 -43.80
CA PRO A 292 -19.37 -16.01 -44.51
C PRO A 292 -18.11 -16.81 -44.14
N GLU A 293 -17.03 -16.14 -43.77
CA GLU A 293 -15.78 -16.74 -43.32
C GLU A 293 -15.20 -15.92 -42.15
N CYS A 294 -14.82 -16.60 -41.09
CA CYS A 294 -14.18 -15.97 -39.94
C CYS A 294 -13.17 -16.93 -39.29
N TYR A 295 -11.89 -16.56 -39.33
CA TYR A 295 -10.80 -17.33 -38.74
C TYR A 295 -10.14 -16.56 -37.61
N LEU A 296 -9.84 -17.28 -36.50
CA LEU A 296 -9.09 -16.75 -35.37
C LEU A 296 -7.89 -17.63 -35.06
N TYR A 297 -6.76 -16.98 -34.78
CA TYR A 297 -5.59 -17.67 -34.23
C TYR A 297 -5.71 -17.73 -32.70
N THR A 298 -6.28 -18.85 -32.21
CA THR A 298 -6.61 -19.03 -30.79
C THR A 298 -6.54 -20.51 -30.40
N ASP A 299 -6.73 -20.80 -29.10
CA ASP A 299 -6.91 -22.17 -28.61
C ASP A 299 -8.37 -22.60 -28.78
N LYS A 300 -8.65 -23.54 -29.70
CA LYS A 300 -10.00 -24.04 -29.99
C LYS A 300 -10.70 -24.57 -28.73
N ASN A 301 -10.01 -25.30 -27.89
CA ASN A 301 -10.59 -25.92 -26.70
C ASN A 301 -11.03 -24.83 -25.68
N ARG A 302 -10.17 -23.84 -25.47
CA ARG A 302 -10.46 -22.75 -24.54
C ARG A 302 -11.53 -21.80 -25.08
N PHE A 303 -11.51 -21.53 -26.39
CA PHE A 303 -12.59 -20.80 -27.03
C PHE A 303 -13.94 -21.52 -26.84
N THR A 304 -13.98 -22.81 -27.16
CA THR A 304 -15.15 -23.64 -26.95
C THR A 304 -15.61 -23.65 -25.49
N GLN A 305 -14.69 -23.77 -24.53
CA GLN A 305 -14.98 -23.73 -23.09
C GLN A 305 -15.66 -22.43 -22.68
N VAL A 306 -15.12 -21.29 -23.11
CA VAL A 306 -15.68 -19.96 -22.77
C VAL A 306 -17.10 -19.80 -23.31
N ILE A 307 -17.30 -20.09 -24.61
CA ILE A 307 -18.62 -19.96 -25.23
C ILE A 307 -19.63 -20.92 -24.60
N SER A 308 -19.23 -22.17 -24.38
CA SER A 308 -20.08 -23.18 -23.73
C SER A 308 -20.48 -22.78 -22.31
N ASN A 309 -19.59 -22.14 -21.54
CA ASN A 309 -19.92 -21.65 -20.20
C ASN A 309 -20.97 -20.56 -20.25
N PHE A 310 -20.88 -19.62 -21.20
CA PHE A 310 -21.92 -18.59 -21.37
C PHE A 310 -23.27 -19.18 -21.78
N ILE A 311 -23.27 -20.14 -22.73
CA ILE A 311 -24.51 -20.81 -23.16
C ILE A 311 -25.10 -21.64 -22.00
N ASN A 312 -24.31 -22.38 -21.23
CA ASN A 312 -24.79 -23.13 -20.06
C ASN A 312 -25.42 -22.21 -19.02
N ASN A 313 -24.83 -21.03 -18.77
CA ASN A 313 -25.44 -20.03 -17.89
C ASN A 313 -26.78 -19.52 -18.46
N ALA A 314 -26.84 -19.21 -19.74
CA ALA A 314 -28.07 -18.79 -20.39
C ALA A 314 -29.15 -19.88 -20.31
N LEU A 315 -28.84 -21.15 -20.59
CA LEU A 315 -29.77 -22.28 -20.48
C LEU A 315 -30.30 -22.47 -19.06
N LYS A 316 -29.47 -22.24 -18.05
CA LYS A 316 -29.86 -22.35 -16.63
C LYS A 316 -30.90 -21.31 -16.22
N PHE A 317 -30.80 -20.08 -16.77
CA PHE A 317 -31.61 -18.94 -16.33
C PHE A 317 -32.73 -18.52 -17.32
N THR A 318 -32.83 -19.20 -18.47
CA THR A 318 -33.88 -18.98 -19.46
C THR A 318 -34.89 -20.14 -19.43
N GLN A 319 -36.07 -19.90 -18.94
CA GLN A 319 -37.16 -20.91 -18.88
C GLN A 319 -37.99 -20.96 -20.17
N GLN A 320 -38.19 -19.83 -20.83
CA GLN A 320 -38.90 -19.69 -22.09
C GLN A 320 -38.26 -18.55 -22.91
N GLY A 321 -38.29 -18.66 -24.24
CA GLY A 321 -37.78 -17.65 -25.15
C GLY A 321 -36.59 -18.11 -25.98
N CYS A 322 -35.55 -17.29 -26.14
CA CYS A 322 -34.43 -17.64 -26.99
C CYS A 322 -33.08 -17.32 -26.34
N ILE A 323 -32.09 -18.07 -26.76
CA ILE A 323 -30.65 -17.84 -26.46
C ILE A 323 -29.94 -17.72 -27.80
N THR A 324 -29.26 -16.59 -28.02
CA THR A 324 -28.60 -16.28 -29.27
C THR A 324 -27.08 -16.19 -29.02
N LEU A 325 -26.31 -17.04 -29.69
CA LEU A 325 -24.87 -16.89 -29.85
C LEU A 325 -24.63 -16.08 -31.11
N GLY A 326 -23.79 -15.08 -31.05
CA GLY A 326 -23.37 -14.31 -32.20
C GLY A 326 -22.02 -13.66 -32.01
N TYR A 327 -21.50 -13.06 -33.08
CA TYR A 327 -20.29 -12.25 -33.01
C TYR A 327 -20.37 -11.08 -33.98
N GLU A 328 -19.61 -10.02 -33.70
CA GLU A 328 -19.48 -8.84 -34.55
C GLU A 328 -18.02 -8.44 -34.68
N GLN A 329 -17.61 -8.00 -35.86
CA GLN A 329 -16.29 -7.45 -36.09
C GLN A 329 -16.28 -5.98 -35.66
N VAL A 330 -15.61 -5.70 -34.53
CA VAL A 330 -15.49 -4.33 -33.98
C VAL A 330 -14.38 -3.54 -34.70
N SER A 331 -13.31 -4.24 -35.13
CA SER A 331 -12.22 -3.67 -35.93
C SER A 331 -11.49 -4.78 -36.70
N HIS A 332 -10.51 -4.42 -37.56
CA HIS A 332 -9.68 -5.41 -38.26
C HIS A 332 -8.96 -6.42 -37.32
N GLN A 333 -8.79 -6.08 -36.05
CA GLN A 333 -8.05 -6.91 -35.08
C GLN A 333 -8.90 -7.37 -33.90
N LYS A 334 -10.21 -7.04 -33.87
CA LYS A 334 -11.07 -7.35 -32.72
C LYS A 334 -12.42 -7.88 -33.19
N ILE A 335 -12.76 -9.03 -32.69
CA ILE A 335 -14.09 -9.64 -32.82
C ILE A 335 -14.70 -9.72 -31.41
N LYS A 336 -15.95 -9.31 -31.30
CA LYS A 336 -16.73 -9.40 -30.07
C LYS A 336 -17.71 -10.54 -30.20
N PHE A 337 -17.61 -11.52 -29.33
CA PHE A 337 -18.59 -12.60 -29.18
C PHE A 337 -19.61 -12.21 -28.12
N TYR A 338 -20.83 -12.61 -28.30
CA TYR A 338 -21.90 -12.41 -27.32
C TYR A 338 -22.83 -13.62 -27.27
N VAL A 339 -23.33 -13.90 -26.07
CA VAL A 339 -24.46 -14.77 -25.82
C VAL A 339 -25.55 -13.91 -25.23
N ARG A 340 -26.70 -13.82 -25.91
CA ARG A 340 -27.85 -13.06 -25.47
C ARG A 340 -28.95 -14.03 -25.06
N ASP A 341 -29.54 -13.83 -23.92
CA ASP A 341 -30.66 -14.62 -23.42
C ASP A 341 -31.87 -13.73 -23.09
N THR A 342 -33.04 -14.37 -23.02
CA THR A 342 -34.28 -13.73 -22.58
C THR A 342 -34.71 -14.15 -21.18
N GLY A 343 -33.74 -14.57 -20.37
CA GLY A 343 -33.95 -15.03 -19.00
C GLY A 343 -34.22 -13.93 -17.99
N MET A 344 -34.06 -14.24 -16.73
CA MET A 344 -34.37 -13.33 -15.61
C MET A 344 -33.48 -12.08 -15.50
N GLY A 345 -32.37 -12.04 -16.24
CA GLY A 345 -31.40 -10.95 -16.18
C GLY A 345 -30.58 -10.89 -14.89
N ILE A 346 -29.70 -9.89 -14.83
CA ILE A 346 -28.80 -9.63 -13.68
C ILE A 346 -29.06 -8.22 -13.17
N PRO A 347 -29.41 -8.05 -11.88
CA PRO A 347 -29.58 -6.72 -11.29
C PRO A 347 -28.36 -5.83 -11.48
N GLU A 348 -28.57 -4.57 -11.79
CA GLU A 348 -27.50 -3.62 -12.15
C GLU A 348 -26.41 -3.53 -11.06
N GLU A 349 -26.81 -3.56 -9.79
CA GLU A 349 -25.91 -3.52 -8.63
C GLU A 349 -24.94 -4.73 -8.58
N LYS A 350 -25.35 -5.87 -9.17
CA LYS A 350 -24.57 -7.11 -9.15
C LYS A 350 -23.75 -7.35 -10.43
N GLN A 351 -23.99 -6.58 -11.50
CA GLN A 351 -23.31 -6.76 -12.79
C GLN A 351 -21.79 -6.62 -12.72
N LYS A 352 -21.28 -5.77 -11.82
CA LYS A 352 -19.83 -5.62 -11.63
C LYS A 352 -19.20 -6.79 -10.87
N SER A 353 -19.94 -7.37 -9.94
CA SER A 353 -19.41 -8.43 -9.07
C SER A 353 -19.47 -9.83 -9.66
N ILE A 354 -20.27 -10.08 -10.74
CA ILE A 354 -20.39 -11.43 -11.34
C ILE A 354 -19.09 -11.95 -11.95
N PHE A 355 -18.12 -11.07 -12.27
CA PHE A 355 -16.80 -11.44 -12.77
C PHE A 355 -15.75 -11.49 -11.67
N GLU A 356 -16.12 -11.13 -10.43
CA GLU A 356 -15.23 -11.29 -9.30
C GLU A 356 -15.08 -12.77 -8.93
N ARG A 357 -13.91 -13.12 -8.42
CA ARG A 357 -13.62 -14.50 -8.06
C ARG A 357 -14.57 -14.97 -6.95
N PHE A 358 -15.16 -16.17 -7.13
CA PHE A 358 -15.94 -16.85 -6.09
C PHE A 358 -17.33 -16.24 -5.76
N VAL A 359 -17.78 -15.29 -6.55
CA VAL A 359 -19.11 -14.72 -6.38
C VAL A 359 -20.16 -15.62 -7.06
N LYS A 360 -21.14 -16.07 -6.29
CA LYS A 360 -22.38 -16.67 -6.80
C LYS A 360 -23.53 -15.74 -6.47
N LEU A 361 -24.37 -15.47 -7.45
CA LEU A 361 -25.67 -14.87 -7.17
C LEU A 361 -26.53 -15.96 -6.53
N ASN A 362 -26.84 -15.85 -5.23
CA ASN A 362 -27.86 -16.69 -4.61
C ASN A 362 -29.16 -16.43 -5.35
N THR A 363 -29.52 -17.31 -6.27
CA THR A 363 -30.85 -17.38 -6.86
C THR A 363 -31.75 -17.93 -5.79
N PHE A 364 -32.77 -17.16 -5.47
CA PHE A 364 -33.88 -17.55 -4.60
C PHE A 364 -34.64 -18.76 -5.16
#